data_5fa884b639ab0c64d8faa0f9add1f3eb
#
_entry.id   5fa884b639ab0c64d8faa0f9add1f3eb
#
_cell.length_a   1.000
_cell.length_b   1.000
_cell.length_c   1.000
_cell.angle_alpha   90.00
_cell.angle_beta   90.00
_cell.angle_gamma   90.00
#
_symmetry.space_group_name_H-M   'P 1'
#
loop_
_entity.id
_entity.type
_entity.pdbx_description
1 polymer ?
#
loop_
_entity_poly.entity_id
_entity_poly.type
_entity_poly.pdbx_seq_one_letter_code
_entity_poly.pdbx_strand_id
1 'polypeptide(L)'
;KTTTTMNLGHALAISGKKVLIIDFDSQANLTKCMGIKREDVKNSIATLMNLEIEDEELPAKEDCIVTRNGVDIIASDISLSAIDAKLQQSTIFAEKILSIIIDNFKDEYDYILIDTNPSLGILTINTHETIFATSSYTILNTLIRHF
;
A
#
# COMPACT_ATOMS: atom_id res chain seq x y z
N LYS A 1 6.04 13.47 -2.64
CA LYS A 1 6.00 12.05 -2.29
C LYS A 1 5.34 11.24 -3.39
N THR A 2 4.07 11.39 -3.64
CA THR A 2 3.30 10.67 -4.67
C THR A 2 3.96 10.69 -6.04
N THR A 3 4.37 11.87 -6.54
CA THR A 3 5.07 11.99 -7.82
C THR A 3 6.39 11.21 -7.84
N THR A 4 7.13 11.23 -6.73
CA THR A 4 8.40 10.49 -6.62
C THR A 4 8.14 8.99 -6.65
N THR A 5 7.17 8.49 -5.88
CA THR A 5 6.79 7.07 -5.86
C THR A 5 6.36 6.58 -7.24
N MET A 6 5.50 7.34 -7.91
CA MET A 6 5.01 7.03 -9.26
C MET A 6 6.16 6.97 -10.27
N ASN A 7 7.02 8.00 -10.31
CA ASN A 7 8.13 8.06 -11.26
C ASN A 7 9.17 6.97 -11.01
N LEU A 8 9.48 6.67 -9.74
CA LEU A 8 10.38 5.60 -9.38
C LEU A 8 9.80 4.23 -9.80
N GLY A 9 8.52 3.98 -9.53
CA GLY A 9 7.86 2.75 -9.95
C GLY A 9 7.91 2.55 -11.46
N HIS A 10 7.61 3.58 -12.24
CA HIS A 10 7.72 3.53 -13.71
C HIS A 10 9.16 3.31 -14.18
N ALA A 11 10.15 3.98 -13.59
CA ALA A 11 11.56 3.81 -13.96
C ALA A 11 12.04 2.36 -13.71
N LEU A 12 11.64 1.78 -12.57
CA LEU A 12 11.95 0.38 -12.24
C LEU A 12 11.25 -0.58 -13.21
N ALA A 13 9.98 -0.35 -13.53
CA ALA A 13 9.23 -1.18 -14.49
C ALA A 13 9.85 -1.11 -15.91
N ILE A 14 10.26 0.07 -16.38
CA ILE A 14 10.99 0.24 -17.64
C ILE A 14 12.32 -0.53 -17.62
N SER A 15 12.95 -0.66 -16.45
CA SER A 15 14.18 -1.44 -16.26
C SER A 15 13.93 -2.95 -16.17
N GLY A 16 12.71 -3.42 -16.43
CA GLY A 16 12.35 -4.83 -16.43
C GLY A 16 12.08 -5.43 -15.05
N LYS A 17 11.88 -4.58 -14.03
CA LYS A 17 11.56 -5.02 -12.68
C LYS A 17 10.04 -5.18 -12.48
N LYS A 18 9.64 -6.18 -11.70
CA LYS A 18 8.27 -6.33 -11.24
C LYS A 18 8.05 -5.41 -10.04
N VAL A 19 7.15 -4.45 -10.18
CA VAL A 19 6.92 -3.40 -9.17
C VAL A 19 5.47 -3.40 -8.74
N LEU A 20 5.25 -3.46 -7.43
CA LEU A 20 3.99 -3.17 -6.78
C LEU A 20 4.06 -1.80 -6.11
N ILE A 21 3.06 -0.96 -6.33
CA ILE A 21 2.87 0.28 -5.57
C ILE A 21 1.61 0.15 -4.73
N ILE A 22 1.71 0.48 -3.46
CA ILE A 22 0.56 0.54 -2.55
C ILE A 22 0.30 2.01 -2.23
N ASP A 23 -0.88 2.51 -2.64
CA ASP A 23 -1.36 3.82 -2.21
C ASP A 23 -1.90 3.69 -0.78
N PHE A 24 -1.21 4.29 0.17
CA PHE A 24 -1.56 4.20 1.61
C PHE A 24 -1.93 5.57 2.18
N ASP A 25 -2.68 6.34 1.37
CA ASP A 25 -3.27 7.63 1.72
C ASP A 25 -4.78 7.61 1.45
N SER A 26 -5.60 7.93 2.45
CA SER A 26 -7.06 8.01 2.31
C SER A 26 -7.53 9.04 1.26
N GLN A 27 -6.67 9.99 0.90
CA GLN A 27 -6.95 10.93 -0.20
C GLN A 27 -6.80 10.28 -1.58
N ALA A 28 -6.19 9.09 -1.67
CA ALA A 28 -6.01 8.33 -2.90
C ALA A 28 -5.35 9.16 -4.02
N ASN A 29 -4.33 9.95 -3.66
CA ASN A 29 -3.68 10.84 -4.61
C ASN A 29 -2.88 10.07 -5.67
N LEU A 30 -2.15 9.02 -5.27
CA LEU A 30 -1.42 8.17 -6.21
C LEU A 30 -2.40 7.45 -7.14
N THR A 31 -3.44 6.84 -6.60
CA THR A 31 -4.52 6.17 -7.35
C THR A 31 -5.07 7.06 -8.46
N LYS A 32 -5.43 8.32 -8.11
CA LYS A 32 -5.93 9.31 -9.08
C LYS A 32 -4.88 9.69 -10.13
N CYS A 33 -3.63 9.95 -9.71
CA CYS A 33 -2.53 10.30 -10.61
C CYS A 33 -2.21 9.18 -11.61
N MET A 34 -2.42 7.92 -11.22
CA MET A 34 -2.28 6.76 -12.11
C MET A 34 -3.48 6.54 -13.03
N GLY A 35 -4.47 7.44 -13.01
CA GLY A 35 -5.67 7.34 -13.84
C GLY A 35 -6.59 6.17 -13.48
N ILE A 36 -6.49 5.67 -12.25
CA ILE A 36 -7.34 4.58 -11.76
C ILE A 36 -8.65 5.19 -11.27
N LYS A 37 -9.76 4.70 -11.82
CA LYS A 37 -11.09 5.10 -11.43
C LYS A 37 -11.67 4.11 -10.42
N ARG A 38 -12.72 4.53 -9.70
CA ARG A 38 -13.37 3.67 -8.71
C ARG A 38 -13.89 2.35 -9.30
N GLU A 39 -14.40 2.40 -10.53
CA GLU A 39 -14.88 1.21 -11.25
C GLU A 39 -13.79 0.20 -11.61
N ASP A 40 -12.52 0.63 -11.63
CA ASP A 40 -11.36 -0.25 -11.89
C ASP A 40 -10.94 -1.02 -10.64
N VAL A 41 -11.38 -0.59 -9.45
CA VAL A 41 -10.92 -1.12 -8.15
C VAL A 41 -11.99 -2.05 -7.57
N LYS A 42 -11.71 -3.34 -7.52
CA LYS A 42 -12.58 -4.31 -6.85
C LYS A 42 -12.36 -4.28 -5.34
N ASN A 43 -11.09 -4.35 -4.91
CA ASN A 43 -10.70 -4.30 -3.51
C ASN A 43 -9.58 -3.28 -3.33
N SER A 44 -9.83 -2.27 -2.50
CA SER A 44 -8.82 -1.28 -2.11
C SER A 44 -7.97 -1.78 -0.95
N ILE A 45 -6.86 -1.10 -0.64
CA ILE A 45 -6.06 -1.39 0.55
C ILE A 45 -6.90 -1.30 1.83
N ALA A 46 -7.88 -0.39 1.89
CA ALA A 46 -8.80 -0.29 3.02
C ALA A 46 -9.65 -1.55 3.18
N THR A 47 -10.11 -2.13 2.07
CA THR A 47 -10.86 -3.40 2.09
C THR A 47 -9.97 -4.53 2.62
N LEU A 48 -8.74 -4.66 2.13
CA LEU A 48 -7.81 -5.71 2.57
C LEU A 48 -7.49 -5.58 4.06
N MET A 49 -7.22 -4.36 4.52
CA MET A 49 -6.97 -4.10 5.94
C MET A 49 -8.18 -4.44 6.81
N ASN A 50 -9.40 -4.13 6.35
CA ASN A 50 -10.60 -4.46 7.12
C ASN A 50 -10.79 -5.97 7.25
N LEU A 51 -10.60 -6.72 6.17
CA LEU A 51 -10.69 -8.18 6.17
C LEU A 51 -9.66 -8.80 7.14
N GLU A 52 -8.42 -8.32 7.10
CA GLU A 52 -7.37 -8.79 8.01
C GLU A 52 -7.68 -8.47 9.49
N ILE A 53 -8.26 -7.29 9.78
CA ILE A 53 -8.69 -6.93 11.13
C ILE A 53 -9.82 -7.85 11.64
N GLU A 54 -10.72 -8.27 10.75
CA GLU A 54 -11.84 -9.17 11.07
C GLU A 54 -11.45 -10.66 11.04
N ASP A 55 -10.18 -10.98 10.75
CA ASP A 55 -9.68 -12.36 10.58
C ASP A 55 -10.42 -13.10 9.45
N GLU A 56 -10.76 -12.37 8.38
CA GLU A 56 -11.41 -12.88 7.18
C GLU A 56 -10.40 -13.19 6.07
N GLU A 57 -10.74 -14.11 5.18
CA GLU A 57 -9.88 -14.50 4.06
C GLU A 57 -9.71 -13.36 3.05
N LEU A 58 -8.47 -13.10 2.65
CA LEU A 58 -8.17 -12.09 1.65
C LEU A 58 -8.63 -12.54 0.26
N PRO A 59 -9.11 -11.61 -0.60
CA PRO A 59 -9.49 -11.92 -1.98
C PRO A 59 -8.30 -12.42 -2.80
N ALA A 60 -8.59 -13.04 -3.94
CA ALA A 60 -7.56 -13.39 -4.91
C ALA A 60 -6.75 -12.15 -5.33
N LYS A 61 -5.45 -12.32 -5.54
CA LYS A 61 -4.51 -11.19 -5.84
C LYS A 61 -4.95 -10.37 -7.04
N GLU A 62 -5.48 -11.01 -8.06
CA GLU A 62 -5.97 -10.39 -9.30
C GLU A 62 -7.15 -9.45 -9.04
N ASP A 63 -7.88 -9.65 -7.94
CA ASP A 63 -8.98 -8.80 -7.52
C ASP A 63 -8.53 -7.62 -6.63
N CYS A 64 -7.24 -7.59 -6.26
CA CYS A 64 -6.65 -6.54 -5.44
C CYS A 64 -5.80 -5.55 -6.26
N ILE A 65 -5.41 -5.92 -7.47
CA ILE A 65 -4.40 -5.22 -8.27
C ILE A 65 -5.03 -4.57 -9.50
N VAL A 66 -4.61 -3.34 -9.76
CA VAL A 66 -4.85 -2.62 -11.02
C VAL A 66 -3.52 -2.33 -11.68
N THR A 67 -3.29 -2.85 -12.89
CA THR A 67 -2.04 -2.59 -13.62
C THR A 67 -2.17 -1.34 -14.48
N ARG A 68 -1.20 -0.41 -14.39
CA ARG A 68 -1.08 0.78 -15.24
C ARG A 68 0.38 0.98 -15.65
N ASN A 69 0.61 1.11 -16.97
CA ASN A 69 1.94 1.37 -17.54
C ASN A 69 3.04 0.39 -17.07
N GLY A 70 2.70 -0.89 -16.91
CA GLY A 70 3.62 -1.93 -16.46
C GLY A 70 3.92 -1.94 -14.96
N VAL A 71 3.17 -1.16 -14.16
CA VAL A 71 3.24 -1.14 -12.71
C VAL A 71 1.94 -1.68 -12.14
N ASP A 72 2.03 -2.56 -11.17
CA ASP A 72 0.89 -3.07 -10.41
C ASP A 72 0.61 -2.18 -9.19
N ILE A 73 -0.66 -1.94 -8.92
CA ILE A 73 -1.09 -0.98 -7.91
C ILE A 73 -2.19 -1.58 -7.06
N ILE A 74 -2.02 -1.55 -5.74
CA ILE A 74 -3.11 -1.68 -4.78
C ILE A 74 -3.61 -0.26 -4.49
N ALA A 75 -4.83 0.02 -4.96
CA ALA A 75 -5.42 1.34 -4.89
C ALA A 75 -5.93 1.69 -3.50
N SER A 76 -6.03 2.98 -3.20
CA SER A 76 -6.64 3.50 -1.99
C SER A 76 -8.01 4.13 -2.26
N ASP A 77 -8.76 4.33 -1.20
CA ASP A 77 -9.98 5.14 -1.18
C ASP A 77 -10.21 5.79 0.19
N ILE A 78 -11.26 6.59 0.30
CA ILE A 78 -11.59 7.34 1.51
C ILE A 78 -11.86 6.44 2.73
N SER A 79 -12.23 5.17 2.52
CA SER A 79 -12.52 4.22 3.60
C SER A 79 -11.30 3.94 4.47
N LEU A 80 -10.07 4.20 3.96
CA LEU A 80 -8.84 4.04 4.71
C LEU A 80 -8.79 4.92 5.98
N SER A 81 -9.48 6.07 5.96
CA SER A 81 -9.59 6.92 7.16
C SER A 81 -10.41 6.26 8.28
N ALA A 82 -11.41 5.46 7.92
CA ALA A 82 -12.20 4.69 8.90
C ALA A 82 -11.37 3.53 9.47
N ILE A 83 -10.50 2.92 8.66
CA ILE A 83 -9.56 1.89 9.13
C ILE A 83 -8.58 2.47 10.15
N ASP A 84 -8.02 3.67 9.90
CA ASP A 84 -7.13 4.35 10.87
C ASP A 84 -7.84 4.54 12.22
N ALA A 85 -9.09 5.02 12.22
CA ALA A 85 -9.88 5.18 13.44
C ALA A 85 -10.19 3.84 14.14
N LYS A 86 -10.43 2.76 13.38
CA LYS A 86 -10.67 1.41 13.90
C LYS A 86 -9.39 0.84 14.56
N LEU A 87 -8.24 1.01 13.92
CA LEU A 87 -6.95 0.56 14.44
C LEU A 87 -6.55 1.29 15.73
N GLN A 88 -6.87 2.59 15.85
CA GLN A 88 -6.60 3.35 17.08
C GLN A 88 -7.35 2.80 18.32
N GLN A 89 -8.45 2.09 18.12
CA GLN A 89 -9.22 1.45 19.16
C GLN A 89 -8.84 -0.01 19.41
N SER A 90 -7.99 -0.57 18.56
CA SER A 90 -7.51 -1.96 18.64
C SER A 90 -6.25 -2.04 19.50
N THR A 91 -6.18 -3.02 20.38
CA THR A 91 -5.03 -3.23 21.27
C THR A 91 -4.07 -4.31 20.80
N ILE A 92 -4.39 -5.02 19.72
CA ILE A 92 -3.62 -6.23 19.31
C ILE A 92 -3.21 -6.11 17.84
N PHE A 93 -1.90 -6.13 17.57
CA PHE A 93 -1.26 -6.25 16.24
C PHE A 93 -1.62 -5.19 15.19
N ALA A 94 -2.20 -4.06 15.59
CA ALA A 94 -2.59 -2.99 14.66
C ALA A 94 -1.44 -2.57 13.73
N GLU A 95 -0.22 -2.44 14.26
CA GLU A 95 0.97 -2.04 13.54
C GLU A 95 1.50 -3.09 12.53
N LYS A 96 0.99 -4.32 12.55
CA LYS A 96 1.46 -5.43 11.69
C LYS A 96 0.52 -5.78 10.54
N ILE A 97 -0.68 -5.20 10.51
CA ILE A 97 -1.71 -5.55 9.52
C ILE A 97 -1.20 -5.39 8.08
N LEU A 98 -0.55 -4.27 7.77
CA LEU A 98 0.00 -4.03 6.43
C LEU A 98 1.11 -5.03 6.07
N SER A 99 1.95 -5.41 7.05
CA SER A 99 3.00 -6.41 6.83
C SER A 99 2.42 -7.77 6.44
N ILE A 100 1.37 -8.20 7.13
CA ILE A 100 0.68 -9.47 6.84
C ILE A 100 0.09 -9.45 5.43
N ILE A 101 -0.55 -8.35 5.04
CA ILE A 101 -1.10 -8.18 3.69
C ILE A 101 0.03 -8.28 2.65
N ILE A 102 1.14 -7.56 2.86
CA ILE A 102 2.28 -7.54 1.92
C ILE A 102 2.91 -8.92 1.78
N ASP A 103 2.94 -9.72 2.84
CA ASP A 103 3.47 -11.08 2.80
C ASP A 103 2.77 -11.97 1.77
N ASN A 104 1.51 -11.67 1.43
CA ASN A 104 0.79 -12.38 0.37
C ASN A 104 1.26 -12.01 -1.04
N PHE A 105 1.95 -10.89 -1.22
CA PHE A 105 2.37 -10.38 -2.54
C PHE A 105 3.89 -10.43 -2.75
N LYS A 106 4.68 -10.42 -1.69
CA LYS A 106 6.12 -10.15 -1.72
C LYS A 106 6.92 -11.03 -2.69
N ASP A 107 6.56 -12.30 -2.83
CA ASP A 107 7.34 -13.26 -3.64
C ASP A 107 7.19 -13.04 -5.15
N GLU A 108 6.26 -12.18 -5.57
CA GLU A 108 5.97 -11.91 -6.98
C GLU A 108 6.64 -10.64 -7.50
N TYR A 109 7.15 -9.79 -6.60
CA TYR A 109 7.69 -8.47 -6.95
C TYR A 109 9.15 -8.30 -6.55
N ASP A 110 9.92 -7.61 -7.42
CA ASP A 110 11.27 -7.18 -7.11
C ASP A 110 11.27 -5.97 -6.14
N TYR A 111 10.22 -5.12 -6.24
CA TYR A 111 10.08 -3.91 -5.43
C TYR A 111 8.63 -3.69 -5.02
N ILE A 112 8.44 -3.33 -3.76
CA ILE A 112 7.17 -2.85 -3.23
C ILE A 112 7.37 -1.43 -2.72
N LEU A 113 6.66 -0.47 -3.31
CA LEU A 113 6.71 0.94 -2.95
C LEU A 113 5.42 1.31 -2.21
N ILE A 114 5.52 2.04 -1.11
CA ILE A 114 4.36 2.48 -0.34
C ILE A 114 4.32 4.01 -0.34
N ASP A 115 3.24 4.58 -0.88
CA ASP A 115 2.99 6.03 -0.85
C ASP A 115 2.12 6.37 0.36
N THR A 116 2.70 7.03 1.36
CA THR A 116 2.04 7.35 2.62
C THR A 116 1.77 8.84 2.77
N ASN A 117 0.68 9.16 3.48
CA ASN A 117 0.46 10.50 3.99
C ASN A 117 1.44 10.79 5.16
N PRO A 118 1.94 12.03 5.32
CA PRO A 118 2.84 12.42 6.42
C PRO A 118 2.17 12.49 7.80
N SER A 119 0.96 11.97 7.99
CA SER A 119 0.29 11.91 9.29
C SER A 119 1.05 10.99 10.26
N LEU A 120 1.05 11.33 11.55
CA LEU A 120 1.63 10.51 12.63
C LEU A 120 0.64 9.46 13.17
N GLY A 121 -0.32 9.03 12.35
CA GLY A 121 -1.33 8.04 12.74
C GLY A 121 -0.81 6.60 12.73
N ILE A 122 -1.67 5.68 13.13
CA ILE A 122 -1.37 4.24 13.19
C ILE A 122 -1.03 3.68 11.79
N LEU A 123 -1.56 4.26 10.72
CA LEU A 123 -1.22 3.88 9.35
C LEU A 123 0.27 4.13 9.04
N THR A 124 0.85 5.21 9.58
CA THR A 124 2.29 5.48 9.44
C THR A 124 3.11 4.46 10.23
N ILE A 125 2.67 4.06 11.42
CA ILE A 125 3.31 3.02 12.24
C ILE A 125 3.27 1.68 11.50
N ASN A 126 2.14 1.28 10.93
CA ASN A 126 2.02 0.07 10.11
C ASN A 126 3.05 0.03 8.97
N THR A 127 3.25 1.16 8.30
CA THR A 127 4.24 1.26 7.22
C THR A 127 5.67 1.08 7.74
N HIS A 128 6.00 1.67 8.89
CA HIS A 128 7.33 1.54 9.51
C HIS A 128 7.61 0.09 9.94
N GLU A 129 6.68 -0.57 10.62
CA GLU A 129 6.84 -1.98 11.03
C GLU A 129 7.01 -2.90 9.82
N THR A 130 6.27 -2.67 8.75
CA THR A 130 6.43 -3.41 7.49
C THR A 130 7.85 -3.29 6.93
N ILE A 131 8.47 -2.11 6.98
CA ILE A 131 9.84 -1.88 6.52
C ILE A 131 10.85 -2.68 7.35
N PHE A 132 10.68 -2.72 8.67
CA PHE A 132 11.60 -3.44 9.57
C PHE A 132 11.41 -4.96 9.54
N ALA A 133 10.20 -5.45 9.31
CA ALA A 133 9.90 -6.87 9.25
C ALA A 133 10.43 -7.55 7.97
N THR A 134 10.67 -6.79 6.92
CA THR A 134 10.99 -7.33 5.58
C THR A 134 12.48 -7.16 5.27
N SER A 135 13.30 -8.09 5.73
CA SER A 135 14.77 -8.07 5.51
C SER A 135 15.21 -8.39 4.08
N SER A 136 14.30 -8.77 3.18
CA SER A 136 14.63 -9.25 1.83
C SER A 136 14.09 -8.40 0.67
N TYR A 137 13.36 -7.32 0.93
CA TYR A 137 12.75 -6.47 -0.09
C TYR A 137 13.06 -5.01 0.18
N THR A 138 13.35 -4.25 -0.88
CA THR A 138 13.52 -2.80 -0.75
C THR A 138 12.14 -2.15 -0.70
N ILE A 139 11.60 -1.97 0.50
CA ILE A 139 10.45 -1.11 0.72
C ILE A 139 11.00 0.32 0.80
N LEU A 140 10.81 1.09 -0.26
CA LEU A 140 11.09 2.51 -0.24
C LEU A 140 9.86 3.23 0.32
N ASN A 141 9.88 3.51 1.62
CA ASN A 141 8.99 4.52 2.17
C ASN A 141 9.49 5.88 1.70
N THR A 142 8.69 6.58 0.90
CA THR A 142 9.00 7.95 0.48
C THR A 142 8.78 8.93 1.63
N LEU A 143 9.33 8.62 2.80
CA LEU A 143 9.53 9.57 3.88
C LEU A 143 10.73 10.45 3.52
N ILE A 144 10.52 11.43 2.66
CA ILE A 144 11.43 12.58 2.60
C ILE A 144 11.17 13.34 3.90
N ARG A 145 12.02 13.11 4.91
CA ARG A 145 12.15 14.04 6.01
C ARG A 145 12.60 15.38 5.39
N HIS A 146 11.76 16.39 5.49
CA HIS A 146 12.24 17.74 5.37
C HIS A 146 13.13 18.00 6.60
N PHE A 147 14.42 18.17 6.36
CA PHE A 147 15.29 18.92 7.24
C PHE A 147 15.06 20.40 7.02
#